data_fe3c9cecbe4eaa69241a7636cef993a8
#
_entry.id   fe3c9cecbe4eaa69241a7636cef993a8
#
_cell.length_a   1.000
_cell.length_b   1.000
_cell.length_c   1.000
_cell.angle_alpha   90.00
_cell.angle_beta   90.00
_cell.angle_gamma   90.00
#
_symmetry.space_group_name_H-M   'P 1'
#
loop_
_entity.id
_entity.type
_entity.pdbx_description
1 polymer ?
#
loop_
_entity_poly.entity_id
_entity_poly.type
_entity_poly.pdbx_seq_one_letter_code
_entity_poly.pdbx_strand_id
1 'polypeptide(L)' 'MSQTKTILEMLQAGPVTALDALERAGCFRLAARIADLRQQGIKIETETVTTTTGKHIASYKLKEAEHGRETH' A
#
# COMPACT_ATOMS: atom_id res chain seq x y z
N MET A 1 17.70 -3.20 7.00
CA MET A 1 16.72 -2.96 6.04
C MET A 1 15.41 -2.74 6.65
N SER A 2 14.69 -1.81 6.16
CA SER A 2 13.41 -1.40 6.69
C SER A 2 12.29 -2.00 5.87
N GLN A 3 11.33 -2.65 6.54
CA GLN A 3 10.14 -3.12 5.85
C GLN A 3 9.35 -1.96 5.29
N THR A 4 9.42 -0.81 5.95
CA THR A 4 8.72 0.37 5.48
C THR A 4 9.22 0.77 4.09
N LYS A 5 10.53 0.71 3.88
CA LYS A 5 11.07 1.04 2.56
C LYS A 5 10.64 0.02 1.52
N THR A 6 10.67 -1.26 1.88
CA THR A 6 10.25 -2.31 0.96
C THR A 6 8.80 -2.13 0.57
N ILE A 7 7.95 -1.82 1.55
CA ILE A 7 6.53 -1.61 1.28
C ILE A 7 6.35 -0.40 0.36
N LEU A 8 7.11 0.66 0.57
CA LEU A 8 7.01 1.83 -0.29
C LEU A 8 7.37 1.48 -1.73
N GLU A 9 8.41 0.68 -1.91
CA GLU A 9 8.81 0.26 -3.25
C GLU A 9 7.72 -0.57 -3.91
N MET A 10 7.06 -1.43 -3.13
CA MET A 10 5.96 -2.22 -3.66
C MET A 10 4.79 -1.32 -4.07
N LEU A 11 4.51 -0.30 -3.27
CA LEU A 11 3.45 0.63 -3.58
C LEU A 11 3.74 1.43 -4.85
N GLN A 12 5.01 1.72 -5.08
CA GLN A 12 5.39 2.42 -6.30
C GLN A 12 5.16 1.56 -7.53
N ALA A 13 5.20 0.26 -7.36
CA ALA A 13 4.95 -0.66 -8.46
C ALA A 13 3.46 -0.92 -8.67
N GLY A 14 2.64 -0.68 -7.65
CA GLY A 14 1.21 -0.91 -7.77
C GLY A 14 0.56 -1.09 -6.42
N PRO A 15 -0.73 -1.42 -6.39
CA PRO A 15 -1.44 -1.61 -5.12
C PRO A 15 -0.87 -2.80 -4.36
N VAL A 16 -0.95 -2.73 -3.03
CA VAL A 16 -0.41 -3.76 -2.14
C VAL A 16 -1.47 -4.17 -1.14
N THR A 17 -1.73 -5.46 -1.04
CA THR A 17 -2.60 -6.01 0.00
C THR A 17 -1.76 -6.59 1.11
N ALA A 18 -2.42 -6.93 2.24
CA ALA A 18 -1.72 -7.58 3.33
C ALA A 18 -1.08 -8.89 2.89
N LEU A 19 -1.76 -9.62 2.02
CA LEU A 19 -1.21 -10.87 1.53
C LEU A 19 0.03 -10.63 0.67
N ASP A 20 -0.02 -9.62 -0.19
CA ASP A 20 1.15 -9.26 -0.98
C ASP A 20 2.33 -8.90 -0.09
N ALA A 21 2.08 -8.12 0.95
CA ALA A 21 3.14 -7.70 1.85
C ALA A 21 3.75 -8.91 2.57
N LEU A 22 2.91 -9.85 2.97
CA LEU A 22 3.39 -11.02 3.66
C LEU A 22 4.23 -11.89 2.72
N GLU A 23 3.76 -12.12 1.51
CA GLU A 23 4.44 -13.02 0.58
C GLU A 23 5.71 -12.41 0.01
N ARG A 24 5.69 -11.11 -0.24
CA ARG A 24 6.80 -10.48 -0.95
C ARG A 24 7.79 -9.79 -0.03
N ALA A 25 7.34 -9.34 1.13
CA ALA A 25 8.20 -8.62 2.05
C ALA A 25 8.27 -9.27 3.44
N GLY A 26 7.51 -10.34 3.66
CA GLY A 26 7.47 -10.97 4.97
C GLY A 26 6.87 -10.08 6.03
N CYS A 27 6.03 -9.15 5.64
CA CYS A 27 5.50 -8.15 6.55
C CYS A 27 4.12 -8.58 7.07
N PHE A 28 4.04 -8.83 8.38
CA PHE A 28 2.78 -9.21 9.00
C PHE A 28 1.94 -8.03 9.41
N ARG A 29 2.52 -6.84 9.44
CA ARG A 29 1.83 -5.66 9.98
C ARG A 29 1.82 -4.54 8.95
N LEU A 30 1.20 -4.82 7.83
CA LEU A 30 1.17 -3.86 6.75
C LEU A 30 0.54 -2.53 7.18
N ALA A 31 -0.56 -2.59 7.94
CA ALA A 31 -1.22 -1.35 8.36
C ALA A 31 -0.28 -0.45 9.16
N ALA A 32 0.58 -1.05 9.99
CA ALA A 32 1.53 -0.26 10.75
C ALA A 32 2.56 0.40 9.83
N ARG A 33 3.00 -0.32 8.81
CA ARG A 33 3.96 0.24 7.85
C ARG A 33 3.31 1.35 7.04
N ILE A 34 2.03 1.17 6.70
CA ILE A 34 1.29 2.22 5.99
C ILE A 34 1.17 3.47 6.87
N ALA A 35 0.90 3.29 8.17
CA ALA A 35 0.84 4.42 9.07
C ALA A 35 2.17 5.16 9.15
N ASP A 36 3.28 4.41 9.18
CA ASP A 36 4.61 5.02 9.19
C ASP A 36 4.83 5.87 7.94
N LEU A 37 4.44 5.36 6.79
CA LEU A 37 4.62 6.09 5.55
C LEU A 37 3.75 7.34 5.51
N ARG A 38 2.53 7.25 6.01
CA ARG A 38 1.65 8.41 6.07
C ARG A 38 2.23 9.50 6.96
N GLN A 39 2.88 9.12 8.04
CA GLN A 39 3.52 10.08 8.93
C GLN A 39 4.69 10.77 8.25
N GLN A 40 5.29 10.14 7.27
CA GLN A 40 6.36 10.74 6.51
C GLN A 40 5.85 11.66 5.41
N GLY A 41 4.54 11.79 5.28
CA GLY A 41 3.96 12.66 4.27
C GLY A 41 3.56 11.97 2.99
N ILE A 42 3.67 10.66 2.95
CA ILE A 42 3.31 9.90 1.76
C ILE A 42 1.81 9.65 1.78
N LYS A 43 1.15 9.98 0.68
CA LYS A 43 -0.30 9.84 0.59
C LYS A 43 -0.66 8.48 0.05
N ILE A 44 -1.41 7.74 0.84
CA ILE A 44 -1.77 6.37 0.52
C ILE A 44 -3.27 6.20 0.67
N GLU A 45 -3.91 5.68 -0.35
CA GLU A 45 -5.34 5.38 -0.32
C GLU A 45 -5.56 3.94 0.09
N THR A 46 -6.67 3.70 0.77
CA THR A 46 -7.10 2.36 1.12
C THR A 46 -8.35 2.03 0.34
N GLU A 47 -8.36 0.87 -0.29
CA GLU A 47 -9.54 0.37 -1.00
C GLU A 47 -9.85 -1.02 -0.48
N THR A 48 -11.10 -1.40 -0.55
CA THR A 48 -11.50 -2.76 -0.22
C THR A 48 -11.64 -3.54 -1.52
N VAL A 49 -10.98 -4.68 -1.59
CA VAL A 49 -11.09 -5.55 -2.76
C VAL A 49 -11.67 -6.87 -2.31
N THR A 50 -12.34 -7.54 -3.24
CA THR A 50 -12.95 -8.83 -2.96
C THR A 50 -12.10 -9.91 -3.62
N THR A 51 -11.70 -10.90 -2.83
CA THR A 51 -10.93 -12.02 -3.36
C THR A 51 -11.84 -13.01 -4.07
N THR A 52 -11.22 -13.96 -4.75
CA THR A 52 -12.00 -14.98 -5.47
C THR A 52 -12.81 -15.87 -4.52
N THR A 53 -12.42 -15.91 -3.25
CA THR A 53 -13.18 -16.67 -2.25
C THR A 53 -14.26 -15.83 -1.57
N GLY A 54 -14.44 -14.60 -2.01
CA GLY A 54 -15.48 -13.75 -1.47
C GLY A 54 -15.10 -12.95 -0.24
N LYS A 55 -13.83 -12.97 0.15
CA LYS A 55 -13.38 -12.21 1.30
C LYS A 55 -13.04 -10.78 0.91
N HIS A 56 -13.29 -9.87 1.83
CA HIS A 56 -12.96 -8.46 1.63
C HIS A 56 -11.65 -8.16 2.32
N ILE A 57 -10.69 -7.64 1.58
CA ILE A 57 -9.39 -7.29 2.15
C ILE A 57 -9.03 -5.88 1.76
N ALA A 58 -8.18 -5.25 2.56
CA ALA A 58 -7.74 -3.90 2.27
C ALA A 58 -6.60 -3.93 1.26
N SER A 59 -6.65 -3.01 0.31
CA SER A 59 -5.60 -2.80 -0.67
C SER A 59 -5.14 -1.36 -0.55
N TYR A 60 -3.85 -1.14 -0.51
CA TYR A 60 -3.27 0.19 -0.37
C TYR A 60 -2.57 0.57 -1.65
N LYS A 61 -2.69 1.84 -2.03
CA LYS A 61 -2.00 2.33 -3.20
C LYS A 61 -1.61 3.79 -3.00
N LEU A 62 -0.60 4.23 -3.71
CA LEU A 62 -0.17 5.62 -3.64
C LEU A 62 -1.16 6.51 -4.37
N LYS A 63 -1.35 7.71 -3.83
CA LYS A 63 -2.23 8.70 -4.44
C LYS A 63 -1.46 9.64 -5.33
N GLU A 64 -0.33 9.23 -5.81
CA GLU A 64 0.48 10.14 -6.58
C GLU A 64 -0.14 10.50 -7.91
N ALA A 65 -1.05 9.68 -8.37
CA ALA A 65 -1.65 9.95 -9.68
C ALA A 65 -2.37 11.28 -9.71
N GLU A 66 -2.85 11.72 -8.56
CA GLU A 66 -3.61 12.94 -8.59
C GLU A 66 -2.76 14.17 -8.68
N HIS A 67 -1.51 14.13 -8.30
CA HIS A 67 -0.72 15.32 -8.45
C HIS A 67 -0.09 15.37 -9.83
N GLY A 68 -0.14 14.32 -10.50
CA GLY A 68 0.36 14.33 -11.86
C GLY A 68 -0.52 15.11 -12.77
N ARG A 69 -1.70 15.32 -12.34
CA ARG A 69 -2.55 15.96 -13.12
C ARG A 69 -3.11 17.05 -12.60
N GLU A 70 -2.98 17.25 -11.97
CA GLU A 70 -3.34 18.20 -11.73
C GLU A 70 -3.32 19.10 -12.32
N THR A 71 -3.12 18.95 -12.86
CA THR A 71 -3.03 19.64 -13.50
C THR A 71 -3.63 19.86 -14.21
N HIS A 72 -4.07 19.66 -14.30
CA HIS A 72 -4.60 19.81 -14.85
C HIS A 72 -4.93 20.34 -15.00
#